data_ce6b724ea316d2712d1f2d021cbe76af
#
_entry.id   ce6b724ea316d2712d1f2d021cbe76af
#
_cell.length_a   1.000
_cell.length_b   1.000
_cell.length_c   1.000
_cell.angle_alpha   90.00
_cell.angle_beta   90.00
_cell.angle_gamma   90.00
#
_symmetry.space_group_name_H-M   'P 1'
#
loop_
_entity.id
_entity.type
_entity.pdbx_description
1 polymer ?
#
loop_
_entity_poly.entity_id
_entity_poly.type
_entity_poly.pdbx_seq_one_letter_code
_entity_poly.pdbx_strand_id
1 'polypeptide(L)'
;CVTRRQRQMCIRDRYIDVSPKQLVSVAASLIPFLENDDANRALMGSNMMRQAVPLLKPEAPLVGTGIERGVALDAGGTIVSKRDGIVDKIDGKRIVVKATEKDLSKSGTDIYNLLKFQKSNQNTTINQKPLVKMGDVIKKGDIIADGPSTKLGELALGKNVTVAFMPWLGYNFEDSILISERCVTAVSYTHL
;
A
#
# COMPACT_ATOMS: atom_id res chain seq x y z
N CYS A 1 0.79 36.74 -37.75
CA CYS A 1 1.99 36.73 -36.86
C CYS A 1 1.74 35.97 -35.54
N VAL A 2 0.55 36.00 -35.00
CA VAL A 2 0.23 35.25 -33.76
C VAL A 2 0.27 33.76 -33.97
N THR A 3 -0.16 33.28 -35.13
CA THR A 3 -0.14 31.89 -35.53
C THR A 3 1.25 31.30 -35.69
N ARG A 4 2.25 32.12 -36.04
CA ARG A 4 3.63 31.67 -36.21
C ARG A 4 4.34 31.44 -34.87
N ARG A 5 4.06 32.27 -33.86
CA ARG A 5 4.57 32.07 -32.49
C ARG A 5 3.92 30.87 -31.80
N GLN A 6 2.60 30.70 -31.99
CA GLN A 6 1.90 29.49 -31.49
C GLN A 6 2.42 28.21 -32.13
N ARG A 7 2.65 28.20 -33.47
CA ARG A 7 3.24 27.05 -34.14
C ARG A 7 4.67 26.77 -33.68
N GLN A 8 5.46 27.80 -33.36
CA GLN A 8 6.81 27.59 -32.83
C GLN A 8 6.81 27.09 -31.40
N MET A 9 5.86 27.48 -30.56
CA MET A 9 5.65 26.87 -29.25
C MET A 9 5.29 25.40 -29.38
N CYS A 10 4.32 25.05 -30.20
CA CYS A 10 3.89 23.64 -30.40
C CYS A 10 4.97 22.76 -31.05
N ILE A 11 5.86 23.34 -31.89
CA ILE A 11 6.96 22.58 -32.54
C ILE A 11 8.14 22.36 -31.59
N ARG A 12 8.33 23.23 -30.57
CA ARG A 12 9.40 23.09 -29.59
C ARG A 12 9.08 22.16 -28.44
N ASP A 13 7.79 21.97 -28.15
CA ASP A 13 7.35 21.04 -27.11
C ASP A 13 7.42 19.61 -27.63
N ARG A 14 8.61 19.02 -27.50
CA ARG A 14 8.90 17.63 -27.91
C ARG A 14 8.65 16.62 -26.81
N TYR A 15 8.26 17.09 -25.65
CA TYR A 15 8.06 16.27 -24.46
C TYR A 15 6.60 16.35 -24.04
N ILE A 16 6.05 15.22 -23.74
CA ILE A 16 4.72 15.06 -23.18
C ILE A 16 4.82 14.16 -21.95
N ASP A 17 4.03 14.42 -20.95
CA ASP A 17 3.95 13.53 -19.79
C ASP A 17 3.49 12.14 -20.21
N VAL A 18 4.14 11.11 -19.65
CA VAL A 18 3.85 9.71 -19.96
C VAL A 18 2.42 9.34 -19.56
N SER A 19 1.89 9.97 -18.51
CA SER A 19 0.56 9.71 -18.01
C SER A 19 -0.03 10.94 -17.33
N PRO A 20 -1.34 11.24 -17.52
CA PRO A 20 -2.02 12.30 -16.78
C PRO A 20 -2.05 12.06 -15.26
N LYS A 21 -1.80 10.84 -14.80
CA LYS A 21 -1.68 10.50 -13.38
C LYS A 21 -0.53 11.23 -12.65
N GLN A 22 0.44 11.77 -13.40
CA GLN A 22 1.57 12.54 -12.83
C GLN A 22 1.16 13.90 -12.27
N LEU A 23 -0.04 14.39 -12.56
CA LEU A 23 -0.56 15.66 -12.03
C LEU A 23 -0.81 15.61 -10.52
N VAL A 24 -1.03 14.44 -9.96
CA VAL A 24 -1.33 14.25 -8.54
C VAL A 24 -0.20 13.50 -7.84
N SER A 25 -0.02 13.76 -6.54
CA SER A 25 0.92 13.01 -5.71
C SER A 25 0.46 11.56 -5.53
N VAL A 26 1.38 10.67 -5.14
CA VAL A 26 1.05 9.27 -4.85
C VAL A 26 -0.04 9.17 -3.78
N ALA A 27 0.05 9.97 -2.71
CA ALA A 27 -0.97 9.96 -1.66
C ALA A 27 -2.35 10.40 -2.18
N ALA A 28 -2.42 11.46 -3.01
CA ALA A 28 -3.67 11.89 -3.62
C ALA A 28 -4.22 10.85 -4.61
N SER A 29 -3.36 10.13 -5.32
CA SER A 29 -3.77 9.08 -6.27
C SER A 29 -4.37 7.83 -5.60
N LEU A 30 -4.19 7.67 -4.29
CA LEU A 30 -4.83 6.61 -3.50
C LEU A 30 -6.26 6.93 -3.09
N ILE A 31 -6.73 8.17 -3.27
CA ILE A 31 -8.09 8.59 -2.90
C ILE A 31 -9.07 8.16 -4.00
N PRO A 32 -10.02 7.26 -3.72
CA PRO A 32 -11.06 6.91 -4.68
C PRO A 32 -11.99 8.10 -4.90
N PHE A 33 -12.49 8.29 -6.13
CA PHE A 33 -13.37 9.39 -6.53
C PHE A 33 -12.80 10.79 -6.24
N LEU A 34 -11.51 10.96 -6.39
CA LEU A 34 -10.80 12.22 -6.12
C LEU A 34 -11.38 13.40 -6.92
N GLU A 35 -11.88 13.16 -8.13
CA GLU A 35 -12.49 14.17 -8.99
C GLU A 35 -13.76 14.79 -8.40
N ASN A 36 -14.41 14.13 -7.45
CA ASN A 36 -15.62 14.61 -6.77
C ASN A 36 -15.31 15.36 -5.47
N ASP A 37 -14.05 15.39 -5.04
CA ASP A 37 -13.63 16.01 -3.80
C ASP A 37 -13.12 17.43 -4.00
N ASP A 38 -13.40 18.31 -3.04
CA ASP A 38 -12.77 19.63 -2.98
C ASP A 38 -11.26 19.50 -2.73
N ALA A 39 -10.48 20.37 -3.37
CA ALA A 39 -9.01 20.33 -3.29
C ALA A 39 -8.49 20.45 -1.83
N ASN A 40 -9.13 21.28 -1.01
CA ASN A 40 -8.74 21.45 0.39
C ASN A 40 -8.96 20.16 1.20
N ARG A 41 -10.10 19.49 0.97
CA ARG A 41 -10.40 18.20 1.66
C ARG A 41 -9.56 17.06 1.16
N ALA A 42 -9.26 17.01 -0.12
CA ALA A 42 -8.31 16.05 -0.69
C ALA A 42 -6.90 16.22 -0.09
N LEU A 43 -6.45 17.47 0.10
CA LEU A 43 -5.18 17.75 0.77
C LEU A 43 -5.17 17.24 2.22
N MET A 44 -6.22 17.53 2.97
CA MET A 44 -6.34 17.06 4.36
C MET A 44 -6.34 15.52 4.42
N GLY A 45 -7.13 14.86 3.59
CA GLY A 45 -7.20 13.40 3.50
C GLY A 45 -5.87 12.75 3.14
N SER A 46 -5.15 13.30 2.16
CA SER A 46 -3.83 12.79 1.77
C SER A 46 -2.79 12.92 2.90
N ASN A 47 -2.87 14.01 3.67
CA ASN A 47 -2.02 14.19 4.85
C ASN A 47 -2.34 13.17 5.95
N MET A 48 -3.62 12.89 6.19
CA MET A 48 -4.07 11.92 7.19
C MET A 48 -3.66 10.49 6.83
N MET A 49 -3.70 10.10 5.56
CA MET A 49 -3.21 8.78 5.12
C MET A 49 -1.75 8.53 5.49
N ARG A 50 -0.90 9.56 5.45
CA ARG A 50 0.51 9.44 5.84
C ARG A 50 0.75 9.29 7.34
N GLN A 51 -0.27 9.54 8.16
CA GLN A 51 -0.22 9.44 9.61
C GLN A 51 -0.87 8.14 10.13
N ALA A 52 -1.28 7.23 9.22
CA ALA A 52 -1.92 5.99 9.60
C ALA A 52 -0.97 5.10 10.42
N VAL A 53 -1.45 4.63 11.55
CA VAL A 53 -0.71 3.70 12.42
C VAL A 53 -0.81 2.28 11.86
N PRO A 54 0.31 1.53 11.72
CA PRO A 54 0.27 0.14 11.28
C PRO A 54 -0.52 -0.74 12.24
N LEU A 55 -1.54 -1.41 11.72
CA LEU A 55 -2.39 -2.31 12.50
C LEU A 55 -1.85 -3.73 12.50
N LEU A 56 -2.15 -4.50 13.55
CA LEU A 56 -1.80 -5.93 13.64
C LEU A 56 -2.55 -6.77 12.61
N LYS A 57 -3.79 -6.42 12.31
CA LYS A 57 -4.63 -7.09 11.31
C LYS A 57 -5.27 -6.03 10.39
N PRO A 58 -4.53 -5.48 9.45
CA PRO A 58 -5.08 -4.53 8.50
C PRO A 58 -6.04 -5.21 7.52
N GLU A 59 -6.89 -4.44 6.88
CA GLU A 59 -7.81 -4.88 5.84
C GLU A 59 -7.58 -4.06 4.57
N ALA A 60 -7.57 -4.74 3.42
CA ALA A 60 -7.52 -4.05 2.14
C ALA A 60 -8.79 -3.22 1.95
N PRO A 61 -8.71 -2.03 1.34
CA PRO A 61 -9.88 -1.20 1.08
C PRO A 61 -10.82 -1.91 0.11
N LEU A 62 -12.14 -1.80 0.35
CA LEU A 62 -13.16 -2.36 -0.54
C LEU A 62 -13.22 -1.61 -1.87
N VAL A 63 -12.95 -0.32 -1.85
CA VAL A 63 -12.88 0.54 -3.02
C VAL A 63 -11.49 1.14 -3.09
N GLY A 64 -10.80 0.88 -4.17
CA GLY A 64 -9.43 1.34 -4.40
C GLY A 64 -9.26 1.94 -5.79
N THR A 65 -8.12 2.55 -6.02
CA THR A 65 -7.76 3.17 -7.31
C THR A 65 -6.94 2.25 -8.22
N GLY A 66 -6.51 1.10 -7.70
CA GLY A 66 -5.65 0.14 -8.39
C GLY A 66 -4.16 0.44 -8.30
N ILE A 67 -3.75 1.53 -7.66
CA ILE A 67 -2.34 1.87 -7.44
C ILE A 67 -1.77 1.25 -6.15
N GLU A 68 -2.64 0.74 -5.28
CA GLU A 68 -2.31 0.22 -3.95
C GLU A 68 -1.25 -0.89 -4.00
N ARG A 69 -1.37 -1.79 -4.98
CA ARG A 69 -0.41 -2.87 -5.17
C ARG A 69 0.97 -2.35 -5.58
N GLY A 70 1.01 -1.38 -6.50
CA GLY A 70 2.25 -0.73 -6.92
C GLY A 70 2.93 -0.02 -5.77
N VAL A 71 2.17 0.75 -4.99
CA VAL A 71 2.67 1.46 -3.80
C VAL A 71 3.21 0.49 -2.75
N ALA A 72 2.50 -0.60 -2.47
CA ALA A 72 2.95 -1.61 -1.51
C ALA A 72 4.26 -2.29 -1.93
N LEU A 73 4.42 -2.51 -3.24
CA LEU A 73 5.62 -3.11 -3.82
C LEU A 73 6.82 -2.16 -3.74
N ASP A 74 6.63 -0.91 -4.09
CA ASP A 74 7.69 0.12 -4.15
C ASP A 74 8.06 0.65 -2.76
N ALA A 75 7.17 0.56 -1.78
CA ALA A 75 7.43 1.01 -0.41
C ALA A 75 8.52 0.22 0.32
N GLY A 76 8.92 -0.94 -0.21
CA GLY A 76 9.98 -1.77 0.37
C GLY A 76 9.63 -2.45 1.70
N GLY A 77 8.39 -2.34 2.16
CA GLY A 77 7.91 -3.05 3.35
C GLY A 77 7.61 -4.52 3.10
N THR A 78 7.25 -4.86 1.88
CA THR A 78 6.99 -6.22 1.41
C THR A 78 8.28 -6.89 0.92
N ILE A 79 8.33 -8.22 0.96
CA ILE A 79 9.44 -8.98 0.38
C ILE A 79 9.03 -9.49 -0.99
N VAL A 80 9.84 -9.15 -1.97
CA VAL A 80 9.62 -9.47 -3.37
C VAL A 80 10.64 -10.51 -3.84
N SER A 81 10.21 -11.45 -4.66
CA SER A 81 11.09 -12.46 -5.23
C SER A 81 12.09 -11.84 -6.22
N LYS A 82 13.37 -12.18 -6.06
CA LYS A 82 14.46 -11.71 -6.93
C LYS A 82 14.56 -12.51 -8.24
N ARG A 83 14.14 -13.77 -8.21
CA ARG A 83 14.24 -14.73 -9.33
C ARG A 83 13.04 -15.65 -9.36
N ASP A 84 12.85 -16.32 -10.47
CA ASP A 84 11.88 -17.40 -10.60
C ASP A 84 12.33 -18.62 -9.80
N GLY A 85 11.40 -19.28 -9.11
CA GLY A 85 11.73 -20.40 -8.29
C GLY A 85 10.53 -21.12 -7.68
N ILE A 86 10.85 -22.13 -6.89
CA ILE A 86 9.88 -22.89 -6.11
C ILE A 86 10.21 -22.73 -4.64
N VAL A 87 9.20 -22.51 -3.84
CA VAL A 87 9.35 -22.38 -2.38
C VAL A 87 9.65 -23.75 -1.79
N ASP A 88 10.86 -23.94 -1.25
CA ASP A 88 11.32 -25.20 -0.68
C ASP A 88 10.92 -25.31 0.80
N LYS A 89 11.26 -24.28 1.60
CA LYS A 89 10.97 -24.28 3.04
C LYS A 89 10.49 -22.91 3.51
N ILE A 90 9.58 -22.91 4.46
CA ILE A 90 9.06 -21.70 5.11
C ILE A 90 9.13 -21.88 6.61
N ASP A 91 9.78 -20.93 7.26
CA ASP A 91 9.78 -20.77 8.70
C ASP A 91 9.20 -19.40 9.07
N GLY A 92 8.84 -19.19 10.34
CA GLY A 92 8.39 -17.90 10.82
C GLY A 92 9.39 -16.76 10.65
N LYS A 93 10.69 -17.05 10.43
CA LYS A 93 11.77 -16.07 10.28
C LYS A 93 12.39 -16.01 8.88
N ARG A 94 12.15 -17.01 8.04
CA ARG A 94 12.78 -17.09 6.72
C ARG A 94 11.95 -17.88 5.72
N ILE A 95 12.11 -17.54 4.45
CA ILE A 95 11.58 -18.26 3.30
C ILE A 95 12.76 -18.69 2.45
N VAL A 96 12.82 -19.96 2.10
CA VAL A 96 13.87 -20.55 1.26
C VAL A 96 13.26 -20.87 -0.09
N VAL A 97 13.80 -20.28 -1.13
CA VAL A 97 13.36 -20.45 -2.52
C VAL A 97 14.46 -21.12 -3.32
N LYS A 98 14.14 -22.20 -3.97
CA LYS A 98 15.02 -22.87 -4.92
C LYS A 98 14.82 -22.27 -6.30
N ALA A 99 15.86 -21.62 -6.82
CA ALA A 99 15.80 -20.98 -8.14
C ALA A 99 15.65 -22.02 -9.25
N THR A 100 14.80 -21.73 -10.22
CA THR A 100 14.60 -22.56 -11.41
C THR A 100 15.70 -22.31 -12.44
N GLU A 101 16.21 -21.09 -12.54
CA GLU A 101 17.34 -20.74 -13.41
C GLU A 101 18.67 -21.21 -12.79
N LYS A 102 19.37 -22.00 -13.53
CA LYS A 102 20.75 -22.43 -13.20
C LYS A 102 21.75 -21.40 -13.73
N ASP A 103 21.80 -20.25 -13.13
CA ASP A 103 22.92 -19.32 -13.33
C ASP A 103 24.16 -19.91 -12.63
N LEU A 104 25.14 -20.35 -13.40
CA LEU A 104 26.43 -20.91 -12.92
C LEU A 104 27.20 -19.97 -11.98
N SER A 105 26.89 -18.68 -12.00
CA SER A 105 27.54 -17.65 -11.17
C SER A 105 26.82 -17.34 -9.85
N LYS A 106 25.63 -17.89 -9.60
CA LYS A 106 24.82 -17.59 -8.41
C LYS A 106 24.41 -18.87 -7.69
N SER A 107 24.25 -18.76 -6.38
CA SER A 107 23.68 -19.86 -5.57
C SER A 107 22.32 -20.30 -6.15
N GLY A 108 22.08 -21.59 -6.23
CA GLY A 108 20.80 -22.16 -6.66
C GLY A 108 19.65 -21.96 -5.66
N THR A 109 19.90 -21.29 -4.54
CA THR A 109 18.92 -21.09 -3.47
C THR A 109 18.99 -19.67 -2.97
N ASP A 110 17.83 -19.03 -2.86
CA ASP A 110 17.66 -17.69 -2.28
C ASP A 110 17.02 -17.82 -0.90
N ILE A 111 17.59 -17.13 0.08
CA ILE A 111 17.07 -17.09 1.45
C ILE A 111 16.57 -15.68 1.72
N TYR A 112 15.29 -15.56 2.05
CA TYR A 112 14.63 -14.31 2.42
C TYR A 112 14.38 -14.31 3.93
N ASN A 113 15.07 -13.44 4.67
CA ASN A 113 14.87 -13.29 6.11
C ASN A 113 13.72 -12.32 6.38
N LEU A 114 12.80 -12.72 7.24
CA LEU A 114 11.64 -11.94 7.65
C LEU A 114 11.93 -11.12 8.91
N LEU A 115 11.55 -9.85 8.91
CA LEU A 115 11.56 -9.02 10.09
C LEU A 115 10.37 -9.40 10.98
N LYS A 116 10.66 -9.82 12.20
CA LYS A 116 9.64 -10.27 13.16
C LYS A 116 9.63 -9.38 14.38
N PHE A 117 8.48 -8.70 14.61
CA PHE A 117 8.20 -7.92 15.83
C PHE A 117 9.31 -6.95 16.22
N GLN A 118 9.90 -6.29 15.23
CA GLN A 118 10.90 -5.27 15.50
C GLN A 118 10.23 -3.93 15.79
N LYS A 119 10.81 -3.17 16.71
CA LYS A 119 10.38 -1.83 17.05
C LYS A 119 10.86 -0.84 15.99
N SER A 120 9.95 -0.03 15.44
CA SER A 120 10.31 1.08 14.57
C SER A 120 10.76 2.31 15.39
N ASN A 121 11.32 3.31 14.69
CA ASN A 121 11.69 4.58 15.32
C ASN A 121 10.48 5.33 15.92
N GLN A 122 9.29 5.10 15.42
CA GLN A 122 8.03 5.68 15.91
C GLN A 122 7.32 4.80 16.95
N ASN A 123 8.03 3.86 17.57
CA ASN A 123 7.49 2.91 18.54
C ASN A 123 6.38 1.98 18.02
N THR A 124 6.26 1.84 16.72
CA THR A 124 5.33 0.90 16.07
C THR A 124 6.01 -0.45 15.83
N THR A 125 5.22 -1.49 15.60
CA THR A 125 5.73 -2.84 15.38
C THR A 125 5.91 -3.14 13.88
N ILE A 126 7.11 -3.50 13.47
CA ILE A 126 7.41 -4.04 12.15
C ILE A 126 7.33 -5.56 12.23
N ASN A 127 6.42 -6.14 11.47
CA ASN A 127 6.27 -7.59 11.40
C ASN A 127 5.95 -8.01 9.97
N GLN A 128 6.72 -8.95 9.44
CA GLN A 128 6.49 -9.50 8.10
C GLN A 128 5.89 -10.89 8.20
N LYS A 129 4.89 -11.16 7.35
CA LYS A 129 4.16 -12.43 7.31
C LYS A 129 4.31 -13.07 5.94
N PRO A 130 4.70 -14.36 5.84
CA PRO A 130 4.74 -15.06 4.57
C PRO A 130 3.34 -15.20 3.97
N LEU A 131 3.21 -15.00 2.66
CA LEU A 131 1.98 -15.21 1.88
C LEU A 131 1.99 -16.55 1.17
N VAL A 132 3.18 -17.02 0.79
CA VAL A 132 3.38 -18.23 0.00
C VAL A 132 3.36 -19.47 0.89
N LYS A 133 3.08 -20.61 0.28
CA LYS A 133 3.13 -21.95 0.91
C LYS A 133 4.29 -22.74 0.34
N MET A 134 4.68 -23.78 1.05
CA MET A 134 5.69 -24.72 0.57
C MET A 134 5.22 -25.41 -0.70
N GLY A 135 6.07 -25.44 -1.73
CA GLY A 135 5.76 -25.97 -3.05
C GLY A 135 5.20 -24.97 -4.05
N ASP A 136 4.88 -23.74 -3.64
CA ASP A 136 4.39 -22.71 -4.56
C ASP A 136 5.46 -22.30 -5.57
N VAL A 137 5.04 -22.13 -6.83
CA VAL A 137 5.89 -21.59 -7.90
C VAL A 137 5.76 -20.07 -7.88
N ILE A 138 6.89 -19.39 -7.77
CA ILE A 138 6.97 -17.93 -7.75
C ILE A 138 7.74 -17.40 -8.95
N LYS A 139 7.38 -16.24 -9.41
CA LYS A 139 8.06 -15.50 -10.48
C LYS A 139 8.84 -14.33 -9.90
N LYS A 140 9.82 -13.86 -10.65
CA LYS A 140 10.53 -12.61 -10.34
C LYS A 140 9.54 -11.46 -10.26
N GLY A 141 9.58 -10.72 -9.14
CA GLY A 141 8.67 -9.61 -8.88
C GLY A 141 7.41 -9.97 -8.10
N ASP A 142 7.16 -11.25 -7.81
CA ASP A 142 6.04 -11.66 -6.96
C ASP A 142 6.30 -11.31 -5.49
N ILE A 143 5.27 -10.85 -4.80
CA ILE A 143 5.32 -10.57 -3.37
C ILE A 143 5.19 -11.89 -2.61
N ILE A 144 6.21 -12.23 -1.84
CA ILE A 144 6.28 -13.49 -1.08
C ILE A 144 5.96 -13.31 0.40
N ALA A 145 6.10 -12.09 0.92
CA ALA A 145 5.71 -11.78 2.30
C ALA A 145 5.13 -10.36 2.41
N ASP A 146 4.07 -10.24 3.19
CA ASP A 146 3.48 -8.95 3.55
C ASP A 146 4.31 -8.25 4.62
N GLY A 147 4.37 -6.92 4.53
CA GLY A 147 4.95 -6.04 5.52
C GLY A 147 3.92 -5.37 6.43
N PRO A 148 4.33 -4.36 7.19
CA PRO A 148 3.41 -3.53 7.94
C PRO A 148 2.46 -2.78 7.01
N SER A 149 1.20 -2.64 7.42
CA SER A 149 0.15 -1.95 6.64
C SER A 149 -0.07 -2.51 5.22
N THR A 150 0.17 -3.80 5.03
CA THR A 150 -0.10 -4.50 3.77
C THR A 150 -0.92 -5.76 4.01
N LYS A 151 -1.74 -6.13 3.04
CA LYS A 151 -2.52 -7.37 3.05
C LYS A 151 -2.60 -7.94 1.64
N LEU A 152 -2.14 -9.19 1.47
CA LEU A 152 -2.08 -9.89 0.19
C LEU A 152 -1.33 -9.09 -0.91
N GLY A 153 -0.29 -8.36 -0.51
CA GLY A 153 0.50 -7.54 -1.41
C GLY A 153 -0.14 -6.20 -1.80
N GLU A 154 -1.23 -5.81 -1.17
CA GLU A 154 -1.89 -4.51 -1.37
C GLU A 154 -1.76 -3.64 -0.13
N LEU A 155 -1.73 -2.33 -0.33
CA LEU A 155 -1.69 -1.36 0.76
C LEU A 155 -2.98 -1.42 1.57
N ALA A 156 -2.84 -1.63 2.88
CA ALA A 156 -3.93 -1.74 3.83
C ALA A 156 -3.63 -0.87 5.06
N LEU A 157 -4.08 0.38 5.04
CA LEU A 157 -3.77 1.36 6.08
C LEU A 157 -4.68 1.28 7.30
N GLY A 158 -5.78 0.55 7.22
CA GLY A 158 -6.77 0.52 8.29
C GLY A 158 -7.71 -0.67 8.20
N LYS A 159 -8.94 -0.47 8.64
CA LYS A 159 -10.03 -1.46 8.59
C LYS A 159 -11.27 -0.87 7.95
N ASN A 160 -12.04 -1.72 7.31
CA ASN A 160 -13.35 -1.36 6.76
C ASN A 160 -14.39 -1.34 7.88
N VAL A 161 -15.13 -0.24 7.98
CA VAL A 161 -16.21 -0.07 8.96
C VAL A 161 -17.50 0.29 8.26
N THR A 162 -18.62 -0.19 8.80
CA THR A 162 -19.94 0.21 8.31
C THR A 162 -20.27 1.59 8.81
N VAL A 163 -20.66 2.49 7.91
CA VAL A 163 -20.97 3.89 8.19
C VAL A 163 -22.42 4.17 7.83
N ALA A 164 -23.11 4.96 8.66
CA ALA A 164 -24.42 5.50 8.36
C ALA A 164 -24.35 7.03 8.23
N PHE A 165 -24.82 7.57 7.13
CA PHE A 165 -24.90 9.02 6.88
C PHE A 165 -26.31 9.51 7.25
N MET A 166 -26.50 9.88 8.51
CA MET A 166 -27.78 10.36 9.02
C MET A 166 -27.60 11.25 10.25
N PRO A 167 -28.50 12.23 10.51
CA PRO A 167 -28.52 12.92 11.79
C PRO A 167 -29.00 11.95 12.88
N TRP A 168 -28.37 12.02 14.05
CA TRP A 168 -28.70 11.15 15.16
C TRP A 168 -28.77 11.94 16.48
N LEU A 169 -29.97 12.35 16.87
CA LEU A 169 -30.30 13.05 18.11
C LEU A 169 -29.40 14.30 18.42
N GLY A 170 -28.82 14.90 17.38
CA GLY A 170 -27.92 16.04 17.51
C GLY A 170 -26.50 15.72 17.98
N TYR A 171 -26.19 14.44 18.30
CA TYR A 171 -24.86 14.07 18.77
C TYR A 171 -23.79 14.07 17.68
N ASN A 172 -24.17 14.10 16.42
CA ASN A 172 -23.28 14.25 15.27
C ASN A 172 -23.37 15.64 14.60
N PHE A 173 -23.67 16.66 15.39
CA PHE A 173 -23.74 18.05 14.91
C PHE A 173 -22.35 18.56 14.46
N GLU A 174 -22.31 19.29 13.35
CA GLU A 174 -21.10 19.81 12.69
C GLU A 174 -20.08 18.68 12.38
N ASP A 175 -18.87 18.76 12.91
CA ASP A 175 -17.76 17.84 12.68
C ASP A 175 -17.74 16.65 13.67
N SER A 176 -18.78 16.51 14.50
CA SER A 176 -18.89 15.44 15.47
C SER A 176 -19.20 14.10 14.79
N ILE A 177 -18.53 13.05 15.21
CA ILE A 177 -18.73 11.69 14.71
C ILE A 177 -19.04 10.76 15.88
N LEU A 178 -20.12 9.98 15.75
CA LEU A 178 -20.44 8.92 16.68
C LEU A 178 -19.78 7.62 16.23
N ILE A 179 -19.12 6.95 17.14
CA ILE A 179 -18.53 5.64 16.91
C ILE A 179 -19.10 4.62 17.88
N SER A 180 -19.22 3.37 17.46
CA SER A 180 -19.67 2.30 18.33
C SER A 180 -18.61 1.94 19.37
N GLU A 181 -19.02 1.53 20.56
CA GLU A 181 -18.12 1.04 21.62
C GLU A 181 -17.26 -0.12 21.15
N ARG A 182 -17.76 -0.95 20.26
CA ARG A 182 -17.00 -2.03 19.64
C ARG A 182 -15.79 -1.52 18.85
N CYS A 183 -15.89 -0.37 18.18
CA CYS A 183 -14.76 0.25 17.48
C CYS A 183 -13.69 0.72 18.48
N VAL A 184 -14.12 1.20 19.65
CA VAL A 184 -13.21 1.62 20.71
C VAL A 184 -12.48 0.41 21.30
N THR A 185 -13.19 -0.67 21.60
CA THR A 185 -12.62 -1.82 22.30
C THR A 185 -11.85 -2.79 21.41
N ALA A 186 -12.29 -2.98 20.15
CA ALA A 186 -11.79 -4.08 19.33
C ALA A 186 -10.81 -3.67 18.21
N VAL A 187 -10.82 -2.43 17.73
CA VAL A 187 -10.23 -2.20 16.41
C VAL A 187 -9.27 -1.04 16.29
N SER A 188 -9.61 0.14 16.73
CA SER A 188 -8.84 1.33 16.36
C SER A 188 -8.16 2.01 17.52
N TYR A 189 -8.72 1.93 18.70
CA TYR A 189 -8.28 2.72 19.85
C TYR A 189 -7.27 2.00 20.73
N THR A 190 -7.22 0.70 20.69
CA THR A 190 -6.30 -0.11 21.52
C THR A 190 -4.87 -0.18 20.97
N HIS A 191 -4.63 0.41 19.79
CA HIS A 191 -3.34 0.40 19.10
C HIS A 191 -2.77 1.80 18.84
N LEU A 192 -3.39 2.83 19.42
CA LEU A 192 -2.87 4.19 19.44
C LEU A 192 -1.93 4.39 20.63
#